data_47167bac058fd07335fd1577160540ea
#
_entry.id   47167bac058fd07335fd1577160540ea
#
_cell.length_a   1.000
_cell.length_b   1.000
_cell.length_c   1.000
_cell.angle_alpha   90.00
_cell.angle_beta   90.00
_cell.angle_gamma   90.00
#
_symmetry.space_group_name_H-M   'P 1'
#
loop_
_entity.id
_entity.type
_entity.pdbx_description
1 polymer ?
#
loop_
_entity_poly.entity_id
_entity_poly.type
_entity_poly.pdbx_seq_one_letter_code
_entity_poly.pdbx_strand_id
1 'polypeptide(L)'
;HIKKERMKKIVLPNNFFSEAAEALKQGHTVKLLIGGQSMYPFIRGGIDMVEVIPCPPEGELPAWCCPFYQWEGRYMIHRYIGREGDDCLMLGDGNVARIERVKRQDIIGLLRTIHRPDGTTQDCRDAHWLKKAEWWYRLRSLRRWLLPICKMVRVR
;
A
#
# COMPACT_ATOMS: atom_id res chain seq x y z
N HIS A 1 -8.01 -6.37 -34.84
CA HIS A 1 -6.91 -6.77 -33.95
C HIS A 1 -6.65 -5.67 -32.93
N ILE A 2 -7.25 -5.78 -31.75
CA ILE A 2 -6.89 -4.94 -30.60
C ILE A 2 -5.55 -5.48 -30.11
N LYS A 3 -4.47 -4.75 -30.40
CA LYS A 3 -3.18 -4.98 -29.77
C LYS A 3 -3.39 -4.74 -28.27
N LYS A 4 -3.41 -5.82 -27.49
CA LYS A 4 -3.20 -5.75 -26.05
C LYS A 4 -1.81 -5.14 -25.86
N GLU A 5 -1.74 -3.84 -25.63
CA GLU A 5 -0.51 -3.22 -25.16
C GLU A 5 -0.13 -3.93 -23.86
N ARG A 6 0.94 -4.69 -23.94
CA ARG A 6 1.59 -5.24 -22.76
C ARG A 6 2.02 -4.07 -21.91
N MET A 7 1.27 -3.76 -20.86
CA MET A 7 1.73 -2.80 -19.85
C MET A 7 3.11 -3.24 -19.39
N LYS A 8 4.11 -2.40 -19.63
CA LYS A 8 5.47 -2.66 -19.16
C LYS A 8 5.46 -2.63 -17.64
N LYS A 9 5.59 -3.79 -17.01
CA LYS A 9 5.85 -3.86 -15.56
C LYS A 9 7.28 -3.45 -15.31
N ILE A 10 7.46 -2.33 -14.63
CA ILE A 10 8.76 -1.85 -14.20
C ILE A 10 9.00 -2.40 -12.79
N VAL A 11 10.08 -3.17 -12.61
CA VAL A 11 10.50 -3.67 -11.30
C VAL A 11 11.59 -2.74 -10.78
N LEU A 12 11.30 -2.05 -9.67
CA LEU A 12 12.23 -1.08 -9.06
C LEU A 12 12.52 -1.47 -7.60
N PRO A 13 13.77 -1.28 -7.13
CA PRO A 13 14.07 -1.33 -5.70
C PRO A 13 13.33 -0.21 -4.94
N ASN A 14 13.10 -0.43 -3.64
CA ASN A 14 12.35 0.52 -2.80
C ASN A 14 12.98 1.92 -2.67
N ASN A 15 14.26 2.07 -2.98
CA ASN A 15 14.95 3.37 -2.99
C ASN A 15 14.70 4.18 -4.28
N PHE A 16 13.96 3.65 -5.25
CA PHE A 16 13.61 4.31 -6.51
C PHE A 16 12.13 4.74 -6.56
N PHE A 17 11.57 5.15 -5.44
CA PHE A 17 10.16 5.56 -5.38
C PHE A 17 9.85 6.78 -6.25
N SER A 18 10.81 7.67 -6.48
CA SER A 18 10.61 8.81 -7.38
C SER A 18 10.43 8.38 -8.84
N GLU A 19 11.19 7.38 -9.31
CA GLU A 19 11.01 6.82 -10.65
C GLU A 19 9.68 6.06 -10.76
N ALA A 20 9.28 5.36 -9.72
CA ALA A 20 7.97 4.70 -9.65
C ALA A 20 6.83 5.72 -9.75
N ALA A 21 6.94 6.85 -9.07
CA ALA A 21 5.97 7.94 -9.14
C ALA A 21 5.84 8.49 -10.57
N GLU A 22 6.95 8.72 -11.25
CA GLU A 22 6.95 9.17 -12.64
C GLU A 22 6.29 8.14 -13.57
N ALA A 23 6.61 6.86 -13.42
CA ALA A 23 6.01 5.80 -14.22
C ALA A 23 4.48 5.73 -13.99
N LEU A 24 4.02 5.86 -12.76
CA LEU A 24 2.59 5.90 -12.42
C LEU A 24 1.89 7.11 -13.03
N LYS A 25 2.51 8.28 -13.01
CA LYS A 25 1.98 9.49 -13.63
C LYS A 25 1.87 9.38 -15.15
N GLN A 26 2.71 8.57 -15.77
CA GLN A 26 2.67 8.25 -17.19
C GLN A 26 1.68 7.11 -17.53
N GLY A 27 0.96 6.58 -16.56
CA GLY A 27 -0.03 5.53 -16.74
C GLY A 27 0.52 4.11 -16.69
N HIS A 28 1.74 3.91 -16.23
CA HIS A 28 2.34 2.58 -16.10
C HIS A 28 2.07 1.95 -14.74
N THR A 29 1.87 0.65 -14.75
CA THR A 29 1.87 -0.17 -13.53
C THR A 29 3.30 -0.46 -13.12
N VAL A 30 3.60 -0.35 -11.82
CA VAL A 30 4.94 -0.61 -11.29
C VAL A 30 4.91 -1.75 -10.28
N LYS A 31 6.02 -2.49 -10.19
CA LYS A 31 6.23 -3.55 -9.22
C LYS A 31 7.41 -3.16 -8.33
N LEU A 32 7.17 -3.10 -7.02
CA LEU A 32 8.12 -2.57 -6.04
C LEU A 32 8.40 -3.60 -4.95
N LEU A 33 9.64 -3.60 -4.46
CA LEU A 33 9.99 -4.21 -3.18
C LEU A 33 9.91 -3.11 -2.11
N ILE A 34 8.98 -3.25 -1.18
CA ILE A 34 8.84 -2.29 -0.07
C ILE A 34 9.83 -2.67 1.03
N GLY A 35 10.56 -1.68 1.53
CA GLY A 35 11.39 -1.84 2.73
C GLY A 35 10.62 -1.51 4.00
N GLY A 36 11.22 -1.83 5.15
CA GLY A 36 10.66 -1.50 6.46
C GLY A 36 9.47 -2.37 6.86
N GLN A 37 8.87 -2.05 8.01
CA GLN A 37 7.81 -2.84 8.63
C GLN A 37 6.50 -2.06 8.81
N SER A 38 6.36 -0.91 8.16
CA SER A 38 5.21 -0.01 8.36
C SER A 38 3.88 -0.61 7.86
N MET A 39 3.90 -1.63 7.01
CA MET A 39 2.72 -2.33 6.52
C MET A 39 2.61 -3.77 7.05
N TYR A 40 3.45 -4.14 7.99
CA TYR A 40 3.34 -5.42 8.70
C TYR A 40 2.06 -5.43 9.57
N PRO A 41 1.29 -6.49 9.65
CA PRO A 41 1.54 -7.85 9.15
C PRO A 41 1.02 -8.14 7.75
N PHE A 42 0.41 -7.18 7.05
CA PHE A 42 -0.21 -7.41 5.73
C PHE A 42 0.83 -7.51 4.61
N ILE A 43 1.88 -6.70 4.68
CA ILE A 43 2.99 -6.71 3.74
C ILE A 43 4.29 -6.83 4.54
N ARG A 44 5.14 -7.77 4.16
CA ARG A 44 6.42 -7.98 4.81
C ARG A 44 7.51 -7.22 4.06
N GLY A 45 8.07 -6.20 4.70
CA GLY A 45 9.13 -5.39 4.12
C GLY A 45 10.38 -6.21 3.79
N GLY A 46 10.95 -5.96 2.62
CA GLY A 46 12.13 -6.70 2.13
C GLY A 46 11.85 -8.11 1.63
N ILE A 47 10.61 -8.57 1.69
CA ILE A 47 10.20 -9.94 1.35
C ILE A 47 9.12 -9.95 0.25
N ASP A 48 8.04 -9.21 0.46
CA ASP A 48 6.92 -9.19 -0.47
C ASP A 48 7.10 -8.10 -1.52
N MET A 49 6.78 -8.43 -2.77
CA MET A 49 6.70 -7.47 -3.86
C MET A 49 5.27 -6.94 -3.97
N VAL A 50 5.11 -5.68 -4.30
CA VAL A 50 3.80 -5.07 -4.49
C VAL A 50 3.65 -4.51 -5.88
N GLU A 51 2.48 -4.69 -6.45
CA GLU A 51 2.10 -4.13 -7.73
C GLU A 51 1.20 -2.93 -7.49
N VAL A 52 1.59 -1.77 -8.00
CA VAL A 52 0.90 -0.50 -7.85
C VAL A 52 0.40 -0.04 -9.21
N ILE A 53 -0.88 0.29 -9.28
CA ILE A 53 -1.51 0.83 -10.49
C ILE A 53 -1.66 2.35 -10.37
N PRO A 54 -1.74 3.07 -11.50
CA PRO A 54 -2.04 4.49 -11.48
C PRO A 54 -3.36 4.79 -10.78
N CYS A 55 -3.40 5.92 -10.07
CA CYS A 55 -4.61 6.44 -9.44
C CYS A 55 -4.89 7.84 -10.00
N PRO A 56 -6.10 8.11 -10.51
CA PRO A 56 -6.48 9.46 -10.90
C PRO A 56 -6.38 10.43 -9.71
N PRO A 57 -6.05 11.71 -9.95
CA PRO A 57 -5.87 12.69 -8.86
C PRO A 57 -7.18 13.11 -8.18
N GLU A 58 -8.31 12.66 -8.70
CA GLU A 58 -9.65 13.01 -8.22
C GLU A 58 -10.51 11.76 -8.06
N GLY A 59 -11.61 11.89 -7.33
CA GLY A 59 -12.57 10.83 -7.08
C GLY A 59 -12.41 10.19 -5.71
N GLU A 60 -13.36 9.35 -5.34
CA GLU A 60 -13.34 8.64 -4.06
C GLU A 60 -12.34 7.47 -4.09
N LEU A 61 -11.63 7.31 -2.99
CA LEU A 61 -10.77 6.15 -2.79
C LEU A 61 -11.59 4.97 -2.28
N PRO A 62 -11.28 3.74 -2.75
CA PRO A 62 -11.87 2.55 -2.16
C PRO A 62 -11.56 2.47 -0.66
N ALA A 63 -12.55 2.07 0.15
CA ALA A 63 -12.35 1.88 1.58
C ALA A 63 -11.23 0.86 1.85
N TRP A 64 -10.36 1.19 2.79
CA TRP A 64 -9.25 0.34 3.26
C TRP A 64 -8.20 0.02 2.19
N CYS A 65 -8.15 0.76 1.08
CA CYS A 65 -7.08 0.63 0.09
C CYS A 65 -5.73 1.12 0.64
N CYS A 66 -4.67 0.80 -0.08
CA CYS A 66 -3.31 1.26 0.24
C CYS A 66 -2.81 2.18 -0.87
N PRO A 67 -2.98 3.49 -0.76
CA PRO A 67 -2.48 4.42 -1.75
C PRO A 67 -0.96 4.56 -1.70
N PHE A 68 -0.38 4.85 -2.87
CA PHE A 68 0.97 5.35 -3.04
C PHE A 68 0.88 6.87 -3.16
N TYR A 69 1.53 7.59 -2.26
CA TYR A 69 1.37 9.03 -2.15
C TYR A 69 2.67 9.74 -1.75
N GLN A 70 2.71 11.03 -1.97
CA GLN A 70 3.77 11.91 -1.49
C GLN A 70 3.30 12.64 -0.22
N TRP A 71 4.15 12.65 0.79
CA TRP A 71 3.91 13.32 2.05
C TRP A 71 5.22 13.85 2.62
N GLU A 72 5.27 15.15 2.91
CA GLU A 72 6.48 15.84 3.39
C GLU A 72 7.75 15.51 2.58
N GLY A 73 7.62 15.51 1.26
CA GLY A 73 8.72 15.24 0.33
C GLY A 73 9.13 13.76 0.22
N ARG A 74 8.39 12.86 0.84
CA ARG A 74 8.64 11.42 0.79
C ARG A 74 7.51 10.69 0.06
N TYR A 75 7.85 9.58 -0.59
CA TYR A 75 6.86 8.66 -1.13
C TYR A 75 6.58 7.54 -0.15
N MET A 76 5.31 7.24 0.07
CA MET A 76 4.85 6.29 1.08
C MET A 76 3.72 5.44 0.55
N ILE A 77 3.56 4.24 1.13
CA ILE A 77 2.39 3.38 0.96
C ILE A 77 1.91 3.02 2.35
N HIS A 78 0.74 3.55 2.73
CA HIS A 78 0.06 3.20 3.98
C HIS A 78 -1.42 2.95 3.71
N ARG A 79 -2.14 2.52 4.73
CA ARG A 79 -3.56 2.20 4.64
C ARG A 79 -4.41 3.47 4.72
N TYR A 80 -5.33 3.64 3.76
CA TYR A 80 -6.37 4.65 3.81
C TYR A 80 -7.42 4.26 4.85
N ILE A 81 -7.61 5.09 5.87
CA ILE A 81 -8.50 4.81 6.99
C ILE A 81 -9.72 5.74 7.06
N GLY A 82 -9.84 6.68 6.15
CA GLY A 82 -11.00 7.58 6.06
C GLY A 82 -10.61 9.00 5.68
N ARG A 83 -11.59 9.88 5.66
CA ARG A 83 -11.41 11.30 5.37
C ARG A 83 -11.78 12.14 6.58
N GLU A 84 -11.10 13.27 6.69
CA GLU A 84 -11.47 14.35 7.61
C GLU A 84 -11.39 15.67 6.84
N GLY A 85 -12.55 16.22 6.49
CA GLY A 85 -12.63 17.34 5.55
C GLY A 85 -12.07 16.94 4.17
N ASP A 86 -11.09 17.69 3.67
CA ASP A 86 -10.42 17.42 2.40
C ASP A 86 -9.19 16.52 2.54
N ASP A 87 -8.83 16.16 3.77
CA ASP A 87 -7.66 15.33 4.04
C ASP A 87 -8.01 13.85 4.01
N CYS A 88 -7.19 13.08 3.30
CA CYS A 88 -7.18 11.63 3.37
C CYS A 88 -6.27 11.20 4.53
N LEU A 89 -6.78 10.35 5.40
CA LEU A 89 -6.05 9.87 6.56
C LEU A 89 -5.39 8.53 6.25
N MET A 90 -4.09 8.44 6.50
CA MET A 90 -3.29 7.24 6.25
C MET A 90 -2.65 6.75 7.54
N LEU A 91 -2.69 5.44 7.74
CA LEU A 91 -2.06 4.76 8.86
C LEU A 91 -1.39 3.49 8.39
N GLY A 92 -0.09 3.36 8.62
CA GLY A 92 0.61 2.10 8.37
C GLY A 92 0.08 0.98 9.27
N ASP A 93 -0.12 -0.20 8.70
CA ASP A 93 -0.63 -1.37 9.45
C ASP A 93 0.31 -1.77 10.60
N GLY A 94 1.61 -1.50 10.46
CA GLY A 94 2.63 -1.72 11.47
C GLY A 94 2.86 -0.56 12.44
N ASN A 95 2.13 0.53 12.27
CA ASN A 95 2.22 1.71 13.14
C ASN A 95 1.14 1.68 14.21
N VAL A 96 1.45 2.27 15.38
CA VAL A 96 0.51 2.29 16.50
C VAL A 96 -0.42 3.51 16.44
N ALA A 97 0.11 4.70 16.16
CA ALA A 97 -0.68 5.94 16.26
C ALA A 97 -0.30 7.03 15.26
N ARG A 98 0.67 6.81 14.38
CA ARG A 98 1.14 7.85 13.46
C ARG A 98 0.23 7.94 12.24
N ILE A 99 -0.69 8.89 12.24
CA ILE A 99 -1.62 9.16 11.13
C ILE A 99 -1.06 10.30 10.28
N GLU A 100 -0.93 10.08 8.98
CA GLU A 100 -0.57 11.11 8.01
C GLU A 100 -1.84 11.69 7.37
N ARG A 101 -1.90 13.01 7.27
CA ARG A 101 -2.92 13.75 6.56
C ARG A 101 -2.42 14.08 5.16
N VAL A 102 -3.08 13.56 4.15
CA VAL A 102 -2.64 13.61 2.76
C VAL A 102 -3.70 14.25 1.89
N LYS A 103 -3.29 15.16 1.03
CA LYS A 103 -4.19 15.73 0.03
C LYS A 103 -4.50 14.70 -1.05
N ARG A 104 -5.74 14.65 -1.50
CA ARG A 104 -6.17 13.70 -2.53
C ARG A 104 -5.31 13.77 -3.79
N GLN A 105 -4.90 14.97 -4.19
CA GLN A 105 -4.05 15.20 -5.36
C GLN A 105 -2.63 14.64 -5.24
N ASP A 106 -2.16 14.40 -4.02
CA ASP A 106 -0.84 13.82 -3.76
C ASP A 106 -0.83 12.29 -3.81
N ILE A 107 -1.99 11.67 -4.02
CA ILE A 107 -2.13 10.23 -4.20
C ILE A 107 -1.94 9.90 -5.67
N ILE A 108 -0.93 9.09 -5.97
CA ILE A 108 -0.44 8.84 -7.33
C ILE A 108 -0.80 7.44 -7.80
N GLY A 109 -0.88 6.49 -6.89
CA GLY A 109 -1.16 5.10 -7.22
C GLY A 109 -1.92 4.38 -6.13
N LEU A 110 -2.38 3.16 -6.46
CA LEU A 110 -3.05 2.25 -5.54
C LEU A 110 -2.38 0.89 -5.60
N LEU A 111 -2.17 0.31 -4.43
CA LEU A 111 -1.73 -1.06 -4.30
C LEU A 111 -2.79 -2.00 -4.84
N ARG A 112 -2.41 -2.85 -5.80
CA ARG A 112 -3.33 -3.77 -6.48
C ARG A 112 -3.12 -5.21 -6.08
N THR A 113 -1.88 -5.66 -6.06
CA THR A 113 -1.52 -7.06 -5.85
C THR A 113 -0.28 -7.16 -4.99
N ILE A 114 -0.29 -8.08 -4.04
CA ILE A 114 0.87 -8.46 -3.25
C ILE A 114 1.39 -9.79 -3.79
N HIS A 115 2.67 -9.85 -4.15
CA HIS A 115 3.34 -11.04 -4.65
C HIS A 115 4.23 -11.62 -3.55
N ARG A 116 3.92 -12.84 -3.11
CA ARG A 116 4.68 -13.55 -2.08
C ARG A 116 5.85 -14.33 -2.70
N PRO A 117 6.92 -14.59 -1.95
CA PRO A 117 8.06 -15.37 -2.45
C PRO A 117 7.71 -16.81 -2.87
N ASP A 118 6.69 -17.40 -2.28
CA ASP A 118 6.20 -18.73 -2.63
C ASP A 118 5.39 -18.79 -3.94
N GLY A 119 5.24 -17.67 -4.64
CA GLY A 119 4.49 -17.55 -5.88
C GLY A 119 3.00 -17.26 -5.69
N THR A 120 2.48 -17.25 -4.47
CA THR A 120 1.09 -16.86 -4.21
C THR A 120 0.91 -15.36 -4.32
N THR A 121 -0.31 -14.93 -4.67
CA THR A 121 -0.67 -13.52 -4.79
C THR A 121 -1.89 -13.19 -3.95
N GLN A 122 -1.97 -11.95 -3.49
CA GLN A 122 -3.13 -11.40 -2.80
C GLN A 122 -3.65 -10.20 -3.59
N ASP A 123 -4.90 -10.29 -4.05
CA ASP A 123 -5.60 -9.14 -4.62
C ASP A 123 -6.04 -8.20 -3.49
N CYS A 124 -5.60 -6.95 -3.56
CA CYS A 124 -5.91 -5.95 -2.52
C CYS A 124 -7.35 -5.44 -2.57
N ARG A 125 -8.14 -5.85 -3.58
CA ARG A 125 -9.59 -5.58 -3.66
C ARG A 125 -10.45 -6.69 -3.06
N ASP A 126 -9.85 -7.82 -2.71
CA ASP A 126 -10.58 -8.94 -2.12
C ASP A 126 -11.33 -8.52 -0.87
N ALA A 127 -12.63 -8.80 -0.81
CA ALA A 127 -13.51 -8.37 0.28
C ALA A 127 -13.07 -8.94 1.64
N HIS A 128 -12.61 -10.19 1.66
CA HIS A 128 -12.10 -10.82 2.88
C HIS A 128 -10.82 -10.16 3.39
N TRP A 129 -9.92 -9.82 2.46
CA TRP A 129 -8.69 -9.09 2.76
C TRP A 129 -8.98 -7.71 3.34
N LEU A 130 -9.88 -6.96 2.72
CA LEU A 130 -10.29 -5.63 3.17
C LEU A 130 -10.97 -5.69 4.55
N LYS A 131 -11.75 -6.73 4.82
CA LYS A 131 -12.37 -6.93 6.13
C LYS A 131 -11.34 -7.21 7.23
N LYS A 132 -10.30 -7.97 6.92
CA LYS A 132 -9.17 -8.15 7.84
C LYS A 132 -8.47 -6.83 8.15
N ALA A 133 -8.28 -5.97 7.14
CA ALA A 133 -7.69 -4.65 7.33
C ALA A 133 -8.55 -3.76 8.23
N GLU A 134 -9.85 -3.76 8.04
CA GLU A 134 -10.80 -3.04 8.89
C GLU A 134 -10.74 -3.51 10.35
N TRP A 135 -10.75 -4.81 10.58
CA TRP A 135 -10.61 -5.37 11.92
C TRP A 135 -9.27 -5.01 12.55
N TRP A 136 -8.19 -5.09 11.80
CA TRP A 136 -6.86 -4.69 12.26
C TRP A 136 -6.83 -3.22 12.68
N TYR A 137 -7.49 -2.37 11.91
CA TYR A 137 -7.65 -0.96 12.27
C TYR A 137 -8.43 -0.77 13.58
N ARG A 138 -9.51 -1.49 13.78
CA ARG A 138 -10.30 -1.44 15.01
C ARG A 138 -9.51 -1.90 16.24
N LEU A 139 -8.55 -2.77 16.04
CA LEU A 139 -7.65 -3.28 17.09
C LEU A 139 -6.38 -2.41 17.25
N ARG A 140 -6.33 -1.23 16.64
CA ARG A 140 -5.09 -0.42 16.60
C ARG A 140 -4.54 -0.06 17.98
N SER A 141 -5.37 0.13 18.97
CA SER A 141 -4.92 0.39 20.35
C SER A 141 -4.16 -0.77 20.99
N LEU A 142 -4.34 -1.98 20.46
CA LEU A 142 -3.68 -3.20 20.91
C LEU A 142 -2.46 -3.58 20.07
N ARG A 143 -2.14 -2.83 19.00
CA ARG A 143 -1.07 -3.18 18.06
C ARG A 143 0.29 -3.35 18.71
N ARG A 144 0.62 -2.54 19.69
CA ARG A 144 1.89 -2.66 20.43
C ARG A 144 2.05 -4.03 21.10
N TRP A 145 0.94 -4.71 21.41
CA TRP A 145 0.91 -6.05 21.98
C TRP A 145 0.79 -7.13 20.92
N LEU A 146 0.00 -6.88 19.86
CA LEU A 146 -0.31 -7.86 18.81
C LEU A 146 0.82 -7.98 17.78
N LEU A 147 1.53 -6.91 17.45
CA LEU A 147 2.59 -6.93 16.45
C LEU A 147 3.73 -7.90 16.80
N PRO A 148 4.25 -7.95 18.04
CA PRO A 148 5.24 -8.93 18.42
C PRO A 148 4.75 -10.38 18.26
N ILE A 149 3.47 -10.63 18.59
CA ILE A 149 2.84 -11.96 18.43
C ILE A 149 2.79 -12.35 16.96
N CYS A 150 2.37 -11.45 16.08
CA CYS A 150 2.35 -11.68 14.64
C CYS A 150 3.74 -12.06 14.09
N LYS A 151 4.78 -11.39 14.56
CA LYS A 151 6.17 -11.70 14.19
C LYS A 151 6.61 -13.07 14.65
N MET A 152 6.22 -13.48 15.85
CA MET A 152 6.55 -14.82 16.39
C MET A 152 5.87 -15.94 15.59
N VAL A 153 4.61 -15.76 15.20
CA VAL A 153 3.84 -16.79 14.46
C VAL A 153 4.36 -16.98 13.04
N ARG A 154 4.88 -15.93 12.39
CA ARG A 154 5.34 -15.99 11.00
C ARG A 154 6.78 -16.48 10.82
N VAL A 155 7.56 -16.56 11.88
CA VAL A 155 8.95 -17.07 11.85
C VAL A 155 8.99 -18.62 11.90
N ARG A 156 7.83 -19.25 11.97
CA ARG A 156 7.74 -20.73 11.91
C ARG A 156 7.43 -21.17 10.46
#